data_18f8c7b7ccde18cbb466f0f57b65c2bf
#
_entry.id   18f8c7b7ccde18cbb466f0f57b65c2bf
#
_cell.length_a   1.000
_cell.length_b   1.000
_cell.length_c   1.000
_cell.angle_alpha   90.00
_cell.angle_beta   90.00
_cell.angle_gamma   90.00
#
_symmetry.space_group_name_H-M   'P 1'
#
loop_
_entity.id
_entity.type
_entity.pdbx_description
1 polymer ?
#
loop_
_entity_poly.entity_id
_entity_poly.type
_entity_poly.pdbx_seq_one_letter_code
_entity_poly.pdbx_strand_id
1 'polypeptide(L)'
;MTTILVSLANLLVVSLLVGAMFGIWLGYNPVNFPPTAYLEQQQHAIRALNVTMPILGKIGTLLTVASAVLARDDRLACALLIAAVVCSLVAGLVTRFRNQPINAKVMTWSVQTMPTNWTTLRDDWWKWHITRTLAGIVGLSLLIVGTLVERR
;
A
#
# COMPACT_ATOMS: atom_id res chain seq x y z
N MET A 1 -3.86 -13.54 -25.53
CA MET A 1 -2.88 -12.42 -25.53
C MET A 1 -3.30 -11.33 -24.52
N THR A 2 -4.54 -10.88 -24.53
CA THR A 2 -5.06 -9.84 -23.61
C THR A 2 -4.89 -10.21 -22.13
N THR A 3 -5.27 -11.43 -21.73
CA THR A 3 -5.12 -11.92 -20.34
C THR A 3 -3.66 -11.85 -19.86
N ILE A 4 -2.72 -12.28 -20.70
CA ILE A 4 -1.28 -12.25 -20.34
C ILE A 4 -0.80 -10.82 -20.11
N LEU A 5 -1.20 -9.86 -20.95
CA LEU A 5 -0.81 -8.46 -20.83
C LEU A 5 -1.40 -7.82 -19.57
N VAL A 6 -2.68 -8.08 -19.28
CA VAL A 6 -3.34 -7.60 -18.07
C VAL A 6 -2.68 -8.17 -16.82
N SER A 7 -2.43 -9.49 -16.78
CA SER A 7 -1.76 -10.15 -15.65
C SER A 7 -0.34 -9.61 -15.44
N LEU A 8 0.43 -9.40 -16.50
CA LEU A 8 1.78 -8.85 -16.43
C LEU A 8 1.76 -7.41 -15.87
N ALA A 9 0.90 -6.55 -16.42
CA ALA A 9 0.75 -5.17 -15.95
C ALA A 9 0.33 -5.13 -14.50
N ASN A 10 -0.62 -5.99 -14.10
CA ASN A 10 -1.10 -6.09 -12.72
C ASN A 10 0.02 -6.51 -11.77
N LEU A 11 0.72 -7.59 -12.08
CA LEU A 11 1.85 -8.06 -11.28
C LEU A 11 2.93 -6.99 -11.12
N LEU A 12 3.29 -6.29 -12.20
CA LEU A 12 4.28 -5.22 -12.13
C LEU A 12 3.82 -4.07 -11.22
N VAL A 13 2.61 -3.55 -11.43
CA VAL A 13 2.10 -2.41 -10.64
C VAL A 13 1.96 -2.76 -9.17
N VAL A 14 1.36 -3.91 -8.85
CA VAL A 14 1.16 -4.32 -7.45
C VAL A 14 2.48 -4.66 -6.78
N SER A 15 3.44 -5.30 -7.49
CA SER A 15 4.77 -5.59 -6.93
C SER A 15 5.55 -4.33 -6.62
N LEU A 16 5.53 -3.32 -7.50
CA LEU A 16 6.18 -2.03 -7.27
C LEU A 16 5.57 -1.30 -6.07
N LEU A 17 4.23 -1.29 -5.97
CA LEU A 17 3.53 -0.68 -4.84
C LEU A 17 3.86 -1.36 -3.51
N VAL A 18 3.73 -2.68 -3.45
CA VAL A 18 3.99 -3.46 -2.24
C VAL A 18 5.47 -3.43 -1.88
N GLY A 19 6.35 -3.51 -2.88
CA GLY A 19 7.81 -3.39 -2.70
C GLY A 19 8.21 -2.05 -2.11
N ALA A 20 7.62 -0.94 -2.57
CA ALA A 20 7.87 0.39 -2.01
C ALA A 20 7.36 0.49 -0.55
N MET A 21 6.17 -0.06 -0.24
CA MET A 21 5.65 -0.09 1.13
C MET A 21 6.54 -0.95 2.04
N PHE A 22 6.99 -2.09 1.57
CA PHE A 22 7.89 -2.98 2.29
C PHE A 22 9.29 -2.35 2.49
N GLY A 23 9.81 -1.66 1.48
CA GLY A 23 11.06 -0.90 1.57
C GLY A 23 11.02 0.18 2.66
N ILE A 24 9.89 0.89 2.78
CA ILE A 24 9.66 1.84 3.88
C ILE A 24 9.65 1.11 5.23
N TRP A 25 9.01 -0.06 5.34
CA TRP A 25 9.02 -0.83 6.58
C TRP A 25 10.44 -1.28 6.97
N LEU A 26 11.25 -1.70 6.02
CA LEU A 26 12.62 -2.15 6.31
C LEU A 26 13.58 -0.99 6.62
N GLY A 27 13.50 0.09 5.85
CA GLY A 27 14.50 1.17 5.87
C GLY A 27 14.12 2.40 6.68
N TYR A 28 12.85 2.55 7.07
CA TYR A 28 12.34 3.72 7.75
C TYR A 28 11.55 3.32 9.01
N ASN A 29 12.22 3.27 10.16
CA ASN A 29 11.54 3.14 11.44
C ASN A 29 11.53 4.51 12.14
N PRO A 30 10.42 5.24 12.13
CA PRO A 30 10.37 6.61 12.65
C PRO A 30 10.44 6.68 14.19
N VAL A 31 10.24 5.54 14.89
CA VAL A 31 10.17 5.49 16.35
C VAL A 31 11.48 5.95 17.00
N ASN A 32 12.60 5.70 16.36
CA ASN A 32 13.93 6.03 16.89
C ASN A 32 14.45 7.41 16.47
N PHE A 33 13.68 8.18 15.68
CA PHE A 33 14.13 9.48 15.17
C PHE A 33 13.91 10.58 16.23
N PRO A 34 14.89 11.51 16.40
CA PRO A 34 14.66 12.74 17.11
C PRO A 34 13.64 13.61 16.37
N PRO A 35 12.96 14.57 17.04
CA PRO A 35 11.86 15.36 16.47
C PRO A 35 12.18 15.99 15.11
N THR A 36 13.35 16.60 14.98
CA THR A 36 13.78 17.28 13.74
C THR A 36 13.93 16.29 12.58
N ALA A 37 14.66 15.19 12.81
CA ALA A 37 14.87 14.17 11.78
C ALA A 37 13.55 13.49 11.37
N TYR A 38 12.67 13.19 12.33
CA TYR A 38 11.34 12.67 12.04
C TYR A 38 10.56 13.62 11.12
N LEU A 39 10.49 14.89 11.48
CA LEU A 39 9.71 15.88 10.74
C LEU A 39 10.21 16.03 9.30
N GLU A 40 11.52 16.19 9.11
CA GLU A 40 12.15 16.35 7.81
C GLU A 40 11.92 15.12 6.90
N GLN A 41 12.20 13.93 7.42
CA GLN A 41 12.04 12.67 6.69
C GLN A 41 10.57 12.38 6.36
N GLN A 42 9.68 12.56 7.33
CA GLN A 42 8.26 12.29 7.13
C GLN A 42 7.65 13.28 6.12
N GLN A 43 7.92 14.57 6.24
CA GLN A 43 7.43 15.57 5.27
C GLN A 43 8.01 15.33 3.87
N HIS A 44 9.29 14.94 3.76
CA HIS A 44 9.88 14.58 2.48
C HIS A 44 9.16 13.38 1.84
N ALA A 45 8.97 12.30 2.60
CA ALA A 45 8.27 11.11 2.15
C ALA A 45 6.81 11.41 1.75
N ILE A 46 6.10 12.25 2.52
CA ILE A 46 4.74 12.67 2.20
C ILE A 46 4.70 13.41 0.87
N ARG A 47 5.57 14.41 0.65
CA ARG A 47 5.63 15.15 -0.62
C ARG A 47 5.86 14.24 -1.82
N ALA A 48 6.74 13.26 -1.67
CA ALA A 48 7.08 12.34 -2.76
C ALA A 48 5.98 11.30 -3.04
N LEU A 49 5.32 10.76 -2.01
CA LEU A 49 4.57 9.52 -2.10
C LEU A 49 3.05 9.64 -1.88
N ASN A 50 2.59 10.73 -1.24
CA ASN A 50 1.18 10.85 -0.80
C ASN A 50 0.15 10.92 -1.94
N VAL A 51 0.60 11.21 -3.16
CA VAL A 51 -0.22 11.18 -4.38
C VAL A 51 0.06 9.93 -5.21
N THR A 52 1.34 9.65 -5.45
CA THR A 52 1.79 8.57 -6.34
C THR A 52 1.35 7.19 -5.83
N MET A 53 1.53 6.90 -4.53
CA MET A 53 1.18 5.59 -3.98
C MET A 53 -0.33 5.29 -4.03
N PRO A 54 -1.25 6.21 -3.65
CA PRO A 54 -2.68 6.00 -3.83
C PRO A 54 -3.11 5.81 -5.29
N ILE A 55 -2.46 6.49 -6.25
CA ILE A 55 -2.74 6.31 -7.69
C ILE A 55 -2.34 4.90 -8.11
N LEU A 56 -1.12 4.45 -7.79
CA LEU A 56 -0.68 3.08 -8.07
C LEU A 56 -1.59 2.04 -7.41
N GLY A 57 -2.03 2.30 -6.18
CA GLY A 57 -2.99 1.43 -5.47
C GLY A 57 -4.32 1.29 -6.21
N LYS A 58 -4.89 2.39 -6.70
CA LYS A 58 -6.12 2.37 -7.50
C LYS A 58 -5.93 1.60 -8.80
N ILE A 59 -4.85 1.88 -9.55
CA ILE A 59 -4.53 1.18 -10.80
C ILE A 59 -4.37 -0.32 -10.53
N GLY A 60 -3.57 -0.71 -9.53
CA GLY A 60 -3.37 -2.11 -9.16
C GLY A 60 -4.69 -2.81 -8.78
N THR A 61 -5.54 -2.16 -7.98
CA THR A 61 -6.86 -2.70 -7.62
C THR A 61 -7.73 -2.91 -8.87
N LEU A 62 -7.80 -1.94 -9.78
CA LEU A 62 -8.58 -2.06 -11.01
C LEU A 62 -8.05 -3.18 -11.92
N LEU A 63 -6.73 -3.31 -12.05
CA LEU A 63 -6.12 -4.40 -12.81
C LEU A 63 -6.39 -5.76 -12.16
N THR A 64 -6.40 -5.84 -10.82
CA THR A 64 -6.72 -7.09 -10.12
C THR A 64 -8.20 -7.47 -10.31
N VAL A 65 -9.11 -6.50 -10.31
CA VAL A 65 -10.53 -6.73 -10.67
C VAL A 65 -10.65 -7.22 -12.10
N ALA A 66 -9.95 -6.59 -13.05
CA ALA A 66 -9.95 -7.04 -14.45
C ALA A 66 -9.41 -8.47 -14.57
N SER A 67 -8.33 -8.81 -13.86
CA SER A 67 -7.79 -10.18 -13.82
C SER A 67 -8.82 -11.18 -13.27
N ALA A 68 -9.54 -10.83 -12.18
CA ALA A 68 -10.58 -11.69 -11.62
C ALA A 68 -11.75 -11.93 -12.60
N VAL A 69 -12.15 -10.89 -13.33
CA VAL A 69 -13.20 -11.01 -14.36
C VAL A 69 -12.75 -11.89 -15.52
N LEU A 70 -11.50 -11.78 -15.96
CA LEU A 70 -10.94 -12.62 -17.03
C LEU A 70 -10.81 -14.09 -16.58
N ALA A 71 -10.54 -14.34 -15.30
CA ALA A 71 -10.42 -15.68 -14.71
C ALA A 71 -11.74 -16.29 -14.22
N ARG A 72 -12.90 -15.69 -14.55
CA ARG A 72 -14.21 -16.07 -13.99
C ARG A 72 -14.61 -17.54 -14.24
N ASP A 73 -14.09 -18.15 -15.32
CA ASP A 73 -14.39 -19.54 -15.67
C ASP A 73 -13.55 -20.54 -14.86
N ASP A 74 -12.46 -20.09 -14.23
CA ASP A 74 -11.66 -20.85 -13.26
C ASP A 74 -12.04 -20.40 -11.83
N ARG A 75 -12.84 -21.21 -11.14
CA ARG A 75 -13.36 -20.88 -9.81
C ARG A 75 -12.27 -20.60 -8.78
N LEU A 76 -11.17 -21.36 -8.80
CA LEU A 76 -10.10 -21.21 -7.82
C LEU A 76 -9.29 -19.94 -8.11
N ALA A 77 -8.88 -19.73 -9.35
CA ALA A 77 -8.16 -18.52 -9.75
C ALA A 77 -9.01 -17.26 -9.45
N CYS A 78 -10.28 -17.26 -9.84
CA CYS A 78 -11.21 -16.16 -9.60
C CYS A 78 -11.34 -15.86 -8.09
N ALA A 79 -11.53 -16.88 -7.24
CA ALA A 79 -11.64 -16.69 -5.80
C ALA A 79 -10.37 -16.09 -5.17
N LEU A 80 -9.17 -16.54 -5.59
CA LEU A 80 -7.90 -16.01 -5.14
C LEU A 80 -7.72 -14.54 -5.56
N LEU A 81 -8.09 -14.21 -6.79
CA LEU A 81 -8.01 -12.83 -7.30
C LEU A 81 -9.01 -11.89 -6.60
N ILE A 82 -10.22 -12.37 -6.30
CA ILE A 82 -11.19 -11.61 -5.49
C ILE A 82 -10.63 -11.37 -4.08
N ALA A 83 -10.03 -12.38 -3.45
CA ALA A 83 -9.39 -12.21 -2.15
C ALA A 83 -8.24 -11.20 -2.20
N ALA A 84 -7.46 -11.17 -3.29
CA ALA A 84 -6.44 -10.14 -3.52
C ALA A 84 -7.03 -8.73 -3.65
N VAL A 85 -8.19 -8.58 -4.32
CA VAL A 85 -8.94 -7.30 -4.38
C VAL A 85 -9.34 -6.86 -2.97
N VAL A 86 -9.88 -7.76 -2.14
CA VAL A 86 -10.25 -7.43 -0.75
C VAL A 86 -9.05 -6.94 0.05
N CYS A 87 -7.90 -7.61 -0.05
CA CYS A 87 -6.66 -7.16 0.59
C CYS A 87 -6.23 -5.76 0.12
N SER A 88 -6.32 -5.47 -1.19
CA SER A 88 -6.01 -4.16 -1.75
C SER A 88 -6.97 -3.08 -1.24
N LEU A 89 -8.26 -3.38 -1.13
CA LEU A 89 -9.24 -2.45 -0.55
C LEU A 89 -8.96 -2.18 0.93
N VAL A 90 -8.63 -3.20 1.72
CA VAL A 90 -8.22 -3.03 3.13
C VAL A 90 -7.00 -2.10 3.23
N ALA A 91 -5.95 -2.34 2.44
CA ALA A 91 -4.77 -1.48 2.42
C ALA A 91 -5.11 -0.03 2.02
N GLY A 92 -6.00 0.15 1.04
CA GLY A 92 -6.51 1.45 0.59
C GLY A 92 -7.30 2.18 1.68
N LEU A 93 -8.20 1.49 2.37
CA LEU A 93 -9.01 2.05 3.48
C LEU A 93 -8.12 2.45 4.66
N VAL A 94 -7.15 1.62 5.05
CA VAL A 94 -6.16 1.97 6.07
C VAL A 94 -5.39 3.22 5.66
N THR A 95 -4.93 3.28 4.41
CA THR A 95 -4.23 4.47 3.90
C THR A 95 -5.10 5.71 4.00
N ARG A 96 -6.35 5.64 3.53
CA ARG A 96 -7.26 6.80 3.43
C ARG A 96 -7.70 7.30 4.81
N PHE A 97 -8.03 6.40 5.73
CA PHE A 97 -8.66 6.77 6.99
C PHE A 97 -7.71 6.83 8.18
N ARG A 98 -6.50 6.26 8.06
CA ARG A 98 -5.51 6.23 9.15
C ARG A 98 -4.23 7.01 8.80
N ASN A 99 -3.53 6.66 7.71
CA ASN A 99 -2.26 7.32 7.39
C ASN A 99 -2.43 8.73 6.81
N GLN A 100 -3.34 8.94 5.85
CA GLN A 100 -3.51 10.25 5.22
C GLN A 100 -3.93 11.37 6.17
N PRO A 101 -4.84 11.17 7.16
CA PRO A 101 -5.16 12.22 8.13
C PRO A 101 -3.96 12.62 8.99
N ILE A 102 -3.08 11.66 9.35
CA ILE A 102 -1.85 11.95 10.09
C ILE A 102 -0.87 12.71 9.18
N ASN A 103 -0.72 12.27 7.92
CA ASN A 103 0.10 12.97 6.94
C ASN A 103 -0.31 14.45 6.79
N ALA A 104 -1.61 14.72 6.69
CA ALA A 104 -2.11 16.07 6.57
C ALA A 104 -1.72 16.94 7.78
N LYS A 105 -1.78 16.39 9.00
CA LYS A 105 -1.33 17.08 10.22
C LYS A 105 0.17 17.34 10.22
N VAL A 106 0.98 16.32 9.91
CA VAL A 106 2.46 16.43 9.88
C VAL A 106 2.92 17.51 8.90
N MET A 107 2.22 17.68 7.78
CA MET A 107 2.55 18.72 6.79
C MET A 107 2.36 20.16 7.28
N THR A 108 1.63 20.37 8.36
CA THR A 108 1.43 21.70 8.98
C THR A 108 2.43 22.01 10.10
N TRP A 109 3.26 21.05 10.49
CA TRP A 109 4.19 21.21 11.63
C TRP A 109 5.51 21.85 11.19
N SER A 110 6.09 22.58 12.16
CA SER A 110 7.51 22.94 12.20
C SER A 110 8.08 22.38 13.52
N VAL A 111 9.39 22.46 13.68
CA VAL A 111 10.05 22.03 14.94
C VAL A 111 9.50 22.78 16.16
N GLN A 112 9.14 24.07 15.95
CA GLN A 112 8.60 24.94 17.01
C GLN A 112 7.10 24.74 17.28
N THR A 113 6.36 24.24 16.29
CA THR A 113 4.89 24.07 16.37
C THR A 113 4.47 22.60 16.48
N MET A 114 5.42 21.70 16.63
CA MET A 114 5.14 20.28 16.81
C MET A 114 4.36 20.06 18.12
N PRO A 115 3.19 19.37 18.05
CA PRO A 115 2.35 19.17 19.24
C PRO A 115 3.05 18.22 20.25
N THR A 116 2.72 18.37 21.54
CA THR A 116 3.31 17.54 22.61
C THR A 116 3.07 16.04 22.44
N ASN A 117 1.97 15.67 21.78
CA ASN A 117 1.60 14.27 21.50
C ASN A 117 2.07 13.77 20.11
N TRP A 118 3.05 14.41 19.49
CA TRP A 118 3.54 14.02 18.16
C TRP A 118 4.03 12.57 18.10
N THR A 119 4.61 12.05 19.17
CA THR A 119 5.10 10.66 19.25
C THR A 119 3.96 9.66 19.13
N THR A 120 2.81 9.92 19.75
CA THR A 120 1.62 9.07 19.61
C THR A 120 1.14 9.03 18.16
N LEU A 121 1.10 10.18 17.48
CA LEU A 121 0.69 10.26 16.07
C LEU A 121 1.70 9.55 15.13
N ARG A 122 3.01 9.66 15.44
CA ARG A 122 4.06 8.93 14.74
C ARG A 122 3.88 7.41 14.89
N ASP A 123 3.66 6.94 16.12
CA ASP A 123 3.53 5.51 16.41
C ASP A 123 2.25 4.93 15.80
N ASP A 124 1.15 5.67 15.84
CA ASP A 124 -0.09 5.32 15.14
C ASP A 124 0.13 5.23 13.63
N TRP A 125 0.81 6.22 13.03
CA TRP A 125 1.13 6.18 11.60
C TRP A 125 1.95 4.94 11.25
N TRP A 126 2.96 4.61 12.06
CA TRP A 126 3.83 3.46 11.87
C TRP A 126 3.07 2.13 11.97
N LYS A 127 2.25 1.97 13.00
CA LYS A 127 1.37 0.81 13.18
C LYS A 127 0.48 0.59 11.94
N TRP A 128 -0.17 1.63 11.47
CA TRP A 128 -1.04 1.53 10.30
C TRP A 128 -0.27 1.34 8.99
N HIS A 129 0.96 1.85 8.91
CA HIS A 129 1.84 1.56 7.78
C HIS A 129 2.17 0.07 7.72
N ILE A 130 2.55 -0.57 8.82
CA ILE A 130 2.79 -2.02 8.89
C ILE A 130 1.53 -2.80 8.53
N THR A 131 0.37 -2.43 9.09
CA THR A 131 -0.91 -3.10 8.83
C THR A 131 -1.25 -3.11 7.33
N ARG A 132 -1.15 -1.96 6.65
CA ARG A 132 -1.44 -1.88 5.21
C ARG A 132 -0.40 -2.62 4.36
N THR A 133 0.86 -2.64 4.80
CA THR A 133 1.93 -3.36 4.11
C THR A 133 1.70 -4.87 4.19
N LEU A 134 1.34 -5.40 5.35
CA LEU A 134 0.98 -6.81 5.51
C LEU A 134 -0.23 -7.19 4.63
N ALA A 135 -1.28 -6.38 4.62
CA ALA A 135 -2.41 -6.59 3.72
C ALA A 135 -1.96 -6.59 2.25
N GLY A 136 -1.06 -5.68 1.87
CA GLY A 136 -0.49 -5.64 0.53
C GLY A 136 0.31 -6.90 0.17
N ILE A 137 1.16 -7.39 1.08
CA ILE A 137 1.95 -8.63 0.88
C ILE A 137 1.03 -9.83 0.69
N VAL A 138 0.01 -9.98 1.54
CA VAL A 138 -0.98 -11.06 1.40
C VAL A 138 -1.72 -10.94 0.07
N GLY A 139 -2.16 -9.73 -0.29
CA GLY A 139 -2.83 -9.47 -1.57
C GLY A 139 -1.96 -9.80 -2.78
N LEU A 140 -0.68 -9.42 -2.77
CA LEU A 140 0.27 -9.75 -3.83
C LEU A 140 0.51 -11.26 -3.92
N SER A 141 0.64 -11.97 -2.79
CA SER A 141 0.79 -13.41 -2.78
C SER A 141 -0.42 -14.12 -3.40
N LEU A 142 -1.64 -13.68 -3.04
CA LEU A 142 -2.88 -14.21 -3.62
C LEU A 142 -2.98 -13.91 -5.13
N LEU A 143 -2.58 -12.72 -5.56
CA LEU A 143 -2.52 -12.34 -6.98
C LEU A 143 -1.56 -13.24 -7.75
N ILE A 144 -0.35 -13.48 -7.24
CA ILE A 144 0.63 -14.37 -7.89
C ILE A 144 0.06 -15.78 -8.01
N VAL A 145 -0.44 -16.36 -6.91
CA VAL A 145 -0.98 -17.73 -6.92
C VAL A 145 -2.20 -17.84 -7.85
N GLY A 146 -3.13 -16.88 -7.80
CA GLY A 146 -4.30 -16.86 -8.68
C GLY A 146 -3.92 -16.81 -10.16
N THR A 147 -2.93 -15.99 -10.51
CA THR A 147 -2.42 -15.90 -11.89
C THR A 147 -1.72 -17.19 -12.35
N LEU A 148 -1.02 -17.89 -11.46
CA LEU A 148 -0.34 -19.16 -11.78
C LEU A 148 -1.31 -20.33 -11.92
N VAL A 149 -2.39 -20.35 -11.12
CA VAL A 149 -3.43 -21.40 -11.19
C VAL A 149 -4.23 -21.25 -12.49
N GLU A 150 -4.62 -20.04 -12.88
CA GLU A 150 -5.37 -19.77 -14.12
C GLU A 150 -4.67 -20.32 -15.39
N ARG A 151 -3.35 -20.46 -15.36
CA ARG A 151 -2.54 -20.92 -16.51
C ARG A 151 -2.42 -22.43 -16.65
N ARG A 152 -3.01 -23.21 -15.74
CA ARG A 152 -2.98 -24.67 -15.79
C ARG A 152 -4.22 -25.24 -16.44
#